data_d1791afccc7ff0d2bdb557eac3c2fc41
#
_entry.id   d1791afccc7ff0d2bdb557eac3c2fc41
#
_cell.length_a   1.000
_cell.length_b   1.000
_cell.length_c   1.000
_cell.angle_alpha   90.00
_cell.angle_beta   90.00
_cell.angle_gamma   90.00
#
_symmetry.space_group_name_H-M   'P 1'
#
loop_
_entity.id
_entity.type
_entity.pdbx_description
1 polymer ?
#
loop_
_entity_poly.entity_id
_entity_poly.type
_entity_poly.pdbx_seq_one_letter_code
_entity_poly.pdbx_strand_id
1 'polypeptide(L)'
;MVNLSIAIMHCPAFADRRKHVENIVEKISVKNIQQKVVDFNIFSDWYQKGLWFNARRSWMWCLSTKSTHHLVLQDDVIICNNFIDTILNCIKAYPDSPLGLYANRKICEEAKSKDIRWVSIPDGVWGQAILLPRFLVERFLNWERKHILPNFKYDDTRIAMFLVENKINSMCPMPSLVDHEGAATSTLGHSNKNRRARWFEKDKNYLDYNWSNKKFLQAPLGLKKDYYDYYVK
;
A
#
# COMPACT_ATOMS: atom_id res chain seq x y z
N MET A 1 -12.68 -15.96 -8.43
CA MET A 1 -13.14 -14.55 -8.61
C MET A 1 -12.38 -13.70 -7.63
N VAL A 2 -11.84 -12.54 -8.04
CA VAL A 2 -11.14 -11.62 -7.14
C VAL A 2 -12.17 -10.76 -6.41
N ASN A 3 -12.13 -10.78 -5.08
CA ASN A 3 -12.90 -9.89 -4.21
C ASN A 3 -11.90 -9.01 -3.45
N LEU A 4 -12.04 -7.69 -3.56
CA LEU A 4 -11.14 -6.72 -2.94
C LEU A 4 -11.82 -6.08 -1.73
N SER A 5 -11.10 -5.92 -0.63
CA SER A 5 -11.48 -5.00 0.46
C SER A 5 -10.47 -3.87 0.57
N ILE A 6 -10.95 -2.66 0.85
CA ILE A 6 -10.12 -1.45 0.96
C ILE A 6 -10.36 -0.80 2.31
N ALA A 7 -9.32 -0.66 3.10
CA ALA A 7 -9.31 0.10 4.34
C ALA A 7 -8.54 1.41 4.15
N ILE A 8 -9.16 2.54 4.47
CA ILE A 8 -8.47 3.83 4.52
C ILE A 8 -8.14 4.13 5.97
N MET A 9 -6.85 4.32 6.26
CA MET A 9 -6.37 4.82 7.53
C MET A 9 -6.50 6.34 7.56
N HIS A 10 -7.35 6.86 8.46
CA HIS A 10 -7.65 8.28 8.53
C HIS A 10 -7.25 8.89 9.87
N CYS A 11 -6.57 10.05 9.82
CA CYS A 11 -6.26 10.87 10.98
C CYS A 11 -7.08 12.19 10.94
N PRO A 12 -8.29 12.21 11.51
CA PRO A 12 -9.22 13.34 11.38
C PRO A 12 -8.78 14.60 12.15
N ALA A 13 -7.72 14.52 12.96
CA ALA A 13 -7.14 15.67 13.64
C ALA A 13 -6.61 16.74 12.68
N PHE A 14 -6.29 16.35 11.41
CA PHE A 14 -5.80 17.26 10.39
C PHE A 14 -6.90 17.54 9.36
N ALA A 15 -7.32 18.81 9.24
CA ALA A 15 -8.44 19.21 8.38
C ALA A 15 -8.17 18.95 6.88
N ASP A 16 -6.93 19.12 6.42
CA ASP A 16 -6.50 18.84 5.06
C ASP A 16 -6.69 17.35 4.70
N ARG A 17 -6.46 16.43 5.62
CA ARG A 17 -6.63 15.00 5.41
C ARG A 17 -8.08 14.57 5.21
N ARG A 18 -9.04 15.27 5.79
CA ARG A 18 -10.47 14.99 5.56
C ARG A 18 -10.83 15.15 4.09
N LYS A 19 -10.38 16.24 3.46
CA LYS A 19 -10.62 16.50 2.04
C LYS A 19 -9.96 15.42 1.14
N HIS A 20 -8.79 14.93 1.52
CA HIS A 20 -8.13 13.85 0.78
C HIS A 20 -8.92 12.55 0.86
N VAL A 21 -9.43 12.19 2.03
CA VAL A 21 -10.31 11.02 2.19
C VAL A 21 -11.55 11.15 1.33
N GLU A 22 -12.23 12.29 1.33
CA GLU A 22 -13.41 12.55 0.49
C GLU A 22 -13.09 12.33 -1.00
N ASN A 23 -11.98 12.86 -1.49
CA ASN A 23 -11.53 12.68 -2.87
C ASN A 23 -11.22 11.21 -3.21
N ILE A 24 -10.61 10.47 -2.27
CA ILE A 24 -10.33 9.03 -2.45
C ILE A 24 -11.64 8.26 -2.53
N VAL A 25 -12.57 8.53 -1.60
CA VAL A 25 -13.89 7.89 -1.54
C VAL A 25 -14.69 8.15 -2.81
N GLU A 26 -14.73 9.38 -3.29
CA GLU A 26 -15.41 9.74 -4.52
C GLU A 26 -14.88 8.92 -5.71
N LYS A 27 -13.56 8.87 -5.88
CA LYS A 27 -12.93 8.10 -6.97
C LYS A 27 -13.15 6.59 -6.87
N ILE A 28 -13.25 6.04 -5.65
CA ILE A 28 -13.53 4.63 -5.43
C ILE A 28 -15.01 4.32 -5.64
N SER A 29 -15.91 5.20 -5.16
CA SER A 29 -17.35 4.92 -5.04
C SER A 29 -18.12 4.96 -6.36
N VAL A 30 -17.73 5.82 -7.32
CA VAL A 30 -18.55 6.20 -8.48
C VAL A 30 -18.89 5.02 -9.42
N LYS A 31 -18.10 3.95 -9.47
CA LYS A 31 -18.37 2.80 -10.35
C LYS A 31 -18.45 1.44 -9.64
N ASN A 32 -17.80 1.28 -8.52
CA ASN A 32 -17.40 -0.05 -8.03
C ASN A 32 -18.28 -0.60 -6.91
N ILE A 33 -18.94 0.25 -6.14
CA ILE A 33 -19.92 -0.18 -5.12
C ILE A 33 -21.15 -0.84 -5.80
N GLN A 34 -21.51 -0.37 -6.99
CA GLN A 34 -22.62 -0.95 -7.75
C GLN A 34 -22.33 -2.37 -8.27
N GLN A 35 -21.07 -2.74 -8.45
CA GLN A 35 -20.66 -4.06 -8.96
C GLN A 35 -20.35 -5.10 -7.88
N LYS A 36 -20.50 -4.76 -6.58
CA LYS A 36 -20.29 -5.67 -5.42
C LYS A 36 -18.93 -6.40 -5.36
N VAL A 37 -17.89 -5.86 -5.99
CA VAL A 37 -16.56 -6.48 -6.02
C VAL A 37 -15.64 -5.90 -4.93
N VAL A 38 -16.05 -4.81 -4.27
CA VAL A 38 -15.21 -4.07 -3.32
C VAL A 38 -15.96 -3.82 -2.02
N ASP A 39 -15.48 -4.38 -0.93
CA ASP A 39 -15.82 -3.94 0.42
C ASP A 39 -14.94 -2.73 0.79
N PHE A 40 -15.50 -1.74 1.48
CA PHE A 40 -14.79 -0.51 1.79
C PHE A 40 -15.09 -0.02 3.21
N ASN A 41 -14.05 0.46 3.93
CA ASN A 41 -14.20 1.05 5.27
C ASN A 41 -13.13 2.12 5.54
N ILE A 42 -13.49 3.12 6.37
CA ILE A 42 -12.58 4.17 6.85
C ILE A 42 -12.31 3.94 8.33
N PHE A 43 -11.03 3.79 8.68
CA PHE A 43 -10.56 3.62 10.04
C PHE A 43 -10.03 4.95 10.58
N SER A 44 -10.88 5.70 11.26
CA SER A 44 -10.51 6.99 11.85
C SER A 44 -9.88 6.83 13.23
N ASP A 45 -8.72 7.46 13.43
CA ASP A 45 -8.05 7.54 14.73
C ASP A 45 -8.36 8.88 15.42
N TRP A 46 -9.60 9.02 15.89
CA TRP A 46 -10.09 10.22 16.59
C TRP A 46 -9.32 10.53 17.87
N TYR A 47 -8.78 9.52 18.52
CA TYR A 47 -8.10 9.63 19.81
C TYR A 47 -6.57 9.65 19.69
N GLN A 48 -6.06 9.73 18.47
CA GLN A 48 -4.60 9.75 18.18
C GLN A 48 -3.82 8.63 18.91
N LYS A 49 -4.38 7.42 18.90
CA LYS A 49 -3.77 6.23 19.51
C LYS A 49 -2.50 5.77 18.77
N GLY A 50 -2.27 6.32 17.59
CA GLY A 50 -1.05 6.15 16.83
C GLY A 50 -1.18 5.28 15.58
N LEU A 51 -0.16 5.40 14.74
CA LEU A 51 -0.11 4.82 13.40
C LEU A 51 -0.36 3.31 13.43
N TRP A 52 0.37 2.56 14.26
CA TRP A 52 0.21 1.11 14.31
C TRP A 52 -1.16 0.68 14.84
N PHE A 53 -1.72 1.39 15.80
CA PHE A 53 -3.05 1.07 16.31
C PHE A 53 -4.09 1.14 15.18
N ASN A 54 -4.04 2.18 14.35
CA ASN A 54 -4.98 2.35 13.25
C ASN A 54 -4.70 1.35 12.11
N ALA A 55 -3.43 1.16 11.75
CA ALA A 55 -3.01 0.17 10.77
C ALA A 55 -3.46 -1.24 11.14
N ARG A 56 -3.24 -1.65 12.41
CA ARG A 56 -3.63 -2.98 12.87
C ARG A 56 -5.14 -3.23 12.76
N ARG A 57 -5.97 -2.25 13.10
CA ARG A 57 -7.43 -2.34 12.92
C ARG A 57 -7.79 -2.51 11.44
N SER A 58 -7.15 -1.74 10.57
CA SER A 58 -7.34 -1.82 9.12
C SER A 58 -6.99 -3.22 8.60
N TRP A 59 -5.85 -3.77 8.98
CA TRP A 59 -5.44 -5.13 8.59
C TRP A 59 -6.35 -6.21 9.17
N MET A 60 -6.77 -6.09 10.43
CA MET A 60 -7.66 -7.07 11.08
C MET A 60 -9.04 -7.11 10.42
N TRP A 61 -9.53 -5.98 9.89
CA TRP A 61 -10.83 -5.95 9.23
C TRP A 61 -10.91 -6.86 8.01
N CYS A 62 -9.81 -7.10 7.31
CA CYS A 62 -9.74 -8.09 6.25
C CYS A 62 -10.34 -9.45 6.66
N LEU A 63 -10.10 -9.86 7.91
CA LEU A 63 -10.52 -11.17 8.41
C LEU A 63 -12.05 -11.28 8.57
N SER A 64 -12.75 -10.16 8.72
CA SER A 64 -14.22 -10.10 8.80
C SER A 64 -14.91 -9.98 7.45
N THR A 65 -14.16 -9.76 6.36
CA THR A 65 -14.67 -9.67 4.99
C THR A 65 -14.60 -11.03 4.28
N LYS A 66 -15.21 -11.11 3.10
CA LYS A 66 -15.05 -12.26 2.18
C LYS A 66 -14.01 -11.98 1.09
N SER A 67 -13.19 -10.95 1.26
CA SER A 67 -12.19 -10.55 0.26
C SER A 67 -11.09 -11.59 0.11
N THR A 68 -10.59 -11.74 -1.11
CA THR A 68 -9.39 -12.53 -1.44
C THR A 68 -8.12 -11.69 -1.31
N HIS A 69 -8.26 -10.37 -1.46
CA HIS A 69 -7.18 -9.39 -1.38
C HIS A 69 -7.62 -8.19 -0.55
N HIS A 70 -6.68 -7.60 0.17
CA HIS A 70 -6.93 -6.48 1.05
C HIS A 70 -5.93 -5.36 0.81
N LEU A 71 -6.45 -4.16 0.57
CA LEU A 71 -5.68 -2.93 0.40
C LEU A 71 -5.82 -2.05 1.63
N VAL A 72 -4.70 -1.60 2.17
CA VAL A 72 -4.65 -0.52 3.16
C VAL A 72 -4.06 0.72 2.51
N LEU A 73 -4.79 1.83 2.56
CA LEU A 73 -4.40 3.16 2.07
C LEU A 73 -4.22 4.12 3.23
N GLN A 74 -3.22 4.98 3.16
CA GLN A 74 -3.14 6.18 4.00
C GLN A 74 -4.02 7.29 3.42
N ASP A 75 -4.44 8.24 4.27
CA ASP A 75 -5.34 9.34 3.91
C ASP A 75 -4.65 10.53 3.21
N ASP A 76 -3.34 10.51 3.07
CA ASP A 76 -2.53 11.55 2.42
C ASP A 76 -2.00 11.14 1.05
N VAL A 77 -2.81 10.40 0.30
CA VAL A 77 -2.44 9.91 -1.02
C VAL A 77 -3.33 10.44 -2.13
N ILE A 78 -2.75 10.48 -3.33
CA ILE A 78 -3.45 10.68 -4.60
C ILE A 78 -3.51 9.33 -5.31
N ILE A 79 -4.68 8.91 -5.75
CA ILE A 79 -4.86 7.68 -6.53
C ILE A 79 -4.99 7.98 -8.03
N CYS A 80 -4.52 7.07 -8.87
CA CYS A 80 -4.58 7.19 -10.33
C CYS A 80 -6.01 7.11 -10.86
N ASN A 81 -6.19 7.43 -12.14
CA ASN A 81 -7.45 7.20 -12.83
C ASN A 81 -7.71 5.71 -13.04
N ASN A 82 -8.98 5.29 -12.98
CA ASN A 82 -9.40 3.88 -13.08
C ASN A 82 -8.70 2.97 -12.05
N PHE A 83 -8.50 3.49 -10.83
CA PHE A 83 -7.71 2.86 -9.77
C PHE A 83 -8.13 1.41 -9.47
N ILE A 84 -9.43 1.16 -9.29
CA ILE A 84 -9.92 -0.18 -8.94
C ILE A 84 -9.70 -1.18 -10.07
N ASP A 85 -10.09 -0.83 -11.30
CA ASP A 85 -9.91 -1.72 -12.45
C ASP A 85 -8.43 -2.02 -12.68
N THR A 86 -7.57 -1.01 -12.47
CA THR A 86 -6.11 -1.18 -12.56
C THR A 86 -5.59 -2.12 -11.48
N ILE A 87 -6.03 -1.98 -10.23
CA ILE A 87 -5.67 -2.91 -9.14
C ILE A 87 -6.09 -4.34 -9.49
N LEU A 88 -7.30 -4.54 -10.00
CA LEU A 88 -7.79 -5.86 -10.37
C LEU A 88 -6.93 -6.49 -11.48
N ASN A 89 -6.44 -5.69 -12.44
CA ASN A 89 -5.49 -6.15 -13.44
C ASN A 89 -4.11 -6.49 -12.84
N CYS A 90 -3.64 -5.70 -11.88
CA CYS A 90 -2.41 -5.99 -11.14
C CYS A 90 -2.52 -7.29 -10.33
N ILE A 91 -3.64 -7.51 -9.65
CA ILE A 91 -3.91 -8.76 -8.92
C ILE A 91 -3.92 -9.96 -9.88
N LYS A 92 -4.54 -9.83 -11.05
CA LYS A 92 -4.53 -10.92 -12.06
C LYS A 92 -3.12 -11.27 -12.52
N ALA A 93 -2.23 -10.27 -12.62
CA ALA A 93 -0.83 -10.50 -12.99
C ALA A 93 -0.04 -11.21 -11.88
N TYR A 94 -0.24 -10.83 -10.62
CA TYR A 94 0.48 -11.34 -9.45
C TYR A 94 -0.48 -11.65 -8.29
N PRO A 95 -1.32 -12.70 -8.40
CA PRO A 95 -2.41 -12.96 -7.45
C PRO A 95 -1.94 -13.34 -6.05
N ASP A 96 -0.75 -13.91 -5.92
CA ASP A 96 -0.23 -14.42 -4.65
C ASP A 96 0.85 -13.52 -4.05
N SER A 97 1.16 -12.38 -4.70
CA SER A 97 2.23 -11.48 -4.28
C SER A 97 1.69 -10.27 -3.53
N PRO A 98 2.42 -9.78 -2.52
CA PRO A 98 2.21 -8.43 -2.01
C PRO A 98 2.38 -7.40 -3.12
N LEU A 99 1.50 -6.39 -3.20
CA LEU A 99 1.66 -5.28 -4.12
C LEU A 99 1.91 -3.98 -3.34
N GLY A 100 3.04 -3.32 -3.63
CA GLY A 100 3.32 -1.96 -3.18
C GLY A 100 2.87 -0.97 -4.26
N LEU A 101 1.73 -0.29 -4.05
CA LEU A 101 1.14 0.56 -5.10
C LEU A 101 1.83 1.93 -5.20
N TYR A 102 2.70 2.26 -4.28
CA TYR A 102 3.59 3.42 -4.25
C TYR A 102 5.03 2.97 -4.24
N ALA A 103 5.91 3.63 -5.00
CA ALA A 103 7.34 3.37 -4.94
C ALA A 103 8.19 4.63 -5.18
N ASN A 104 9.22 4.83 -4.34
CA ASN A 104 10.13 5.96 -4.40
C ASN A 104 11.61 5.53 -4.46
N ARG A 105 11.95 4.50 -5.24
CA ARG A 105 13.35 4.05 -5.46
C ARG A 105 13.86 4.48 -6.83
N LYS A 106 15.16 4.70 -6.96
CA LYS A 106 15.80 5.05 -8.25
C LYS A 106 15.52 4.04 -9.36
N ILE A 107 15.39 2.75 -9.03
CA ILE A 107 15.05 1.71 -10.00
C ILE A 107 13.72 1.96 -10.72
N CYS A 108 12.80 2.75 -10.13
CA CYS A 108 11.55 3.13 -10.79
C CYS A 108 11.80 4.07 -11.98
N GLU A 109 12.86 4.89 -11.94
CA GLU A 109 13.28 5.72 -13.07
C GLU A 109 13.86 4.87 -14.20
N GLU A 110 14.60 3.81 -13.85
CA GLU A 110 15.08 2.83 -14.80
C GLU A 110 13.92 2.04 -15.44
N ALA A 111 12.93 1.64 -14.65
CA ALA A 111 11.72 0.99 -15.16
C ALA A 111 10.97 1.91 -16.14
N LYS A 112 10.88 3.21 -15.85
CA LYS A 112 10.30 4.22 -16.73
C LYS A 112 11.06 4.32 -18.06
N SER A 113 12.38 4.42 -18.02
CA SER A 113 13.21 4.56 -19.23
C SER A 113 13.18 3.33 -20.14
N LYS A 114 12.94 2.15 -19.56
CA LYS A 114 12.86 0.85 -20.26
C LYS A 114 11.44 0.39 -20.55
N ASP A 115 10.44 1.18 -20.23
CA ASP A 115 9.00 0.86 -20.33
C ASP A 115 8.63 -0.47 -19.65
N ILE A 116 9.23 -0.75 -18.49
CA ILE A 116 8.98 -1.95 -17.70
C ILE A 116 7.88 -1.67 -16.67
N ARG A 117 6.86 -2.56 -16.63
CA ARG A 117 5.65 -2.36 -15.81
C ARG A 117 5.77 -2.85 -14.37
N TRP A 118 6.85 -3.52 -14.01
CA TRP A 118 7.00 -4.09 -12.68
C TRP A 118 8.39 -3.91 -12.10
N VAL A 119 8.43 -3.63 -10.82
CA VAL A 119 9.65 -3.67 -10.01
C VAL A 119 9.43 -4.64 -8.86
N SER A 120 10.31 -5.62 -8.73
CA SER A 120 10.33 -6.55 -7.60
C SER A 120 11.20 -5.98 -6.48
N ILE A 121 10.65 -5.87 -5.28
CA ILE A 121 11.31 -5.28 -4.12
C ILE A 121 11.42 -6.33 -3.02
N PRO A 122 12.65 -6.74 -2.64
CA PRO A 122 12.86 -7.86 -1.71
C PRO A 122 12.72 -7.46 -0.24
N ASP A 123 12.73 -6.18 0.08
CA ASP A 123 12.88 -5.66 1.44
C ASP A 123 11.77 -4.70 1.82
N GLY A 124 10.60 -4.83 1.22
CA GLY A 124 9.47 -4.15 1.77
C GLY A 124 8.50 -3.50 0.82
N VAL A 125 7.71 -2.67 1.44
CA VAL A 125 6.62 -1.88 0.88
C VAL A 125 6.62 -0.54 1.60
N TRP A 126 5.95 0.44 1.03
CA TRP A 126 5.72 1.73 1.70
C TRP A 126 4.30 1.82 2.19
N GLY A 127 4.11 2.40 3.37
CA GLY A 127 2.84 2.51 4.09
C GLY A 127 1.70 3.22 3.34
N GLN A 128 2.00 4.01 2.30
CA GLN A 128 1.02 4.79 1.57
C GLN A 128 -0.09 3.93 0.95
N ALA A 129 0.28 2.77 0.40
CA ALA A 129 -0.68 1.87 -0.23
C ALA A 129 -0.10 0.46 -0.35
N ILE A 130 -0.58 -0.44 0.49
CA ILE A 130 -0.12 -1.83 0.54
C ILE A 130 -1.30 -2.76 0.31
N LEU A 131 -1.18 -3.63 -0.70
CA LEU A 131 -2.15 -4.67 -0.98
C LEU A 131 -1.54 -6.03 -0.69
N LEU A 132 -2.21 -6.82 0.13
CA LEU A 132 -1.83 -8.20 0.43
C LEU A 132 -2.94 -9.18 0.03
N PRO A 133 -2.60 -10.36 -0.52
CA PRO A 133 -3.51 -11.51 -0.52
C PRO A 133 -3.95 -11.83 0.91
N ARG A 134 -5.22 -12.22 1.11
CA ARG A 134 -5.78 -12.49 2.44
C ARG A 134 -4.94 -13.47 3.27
N PHE A 135 -4.44 -14.54 2.66
CA PHE A 135 -3.62 -15.51 3.36
C PHE A 135 -2.31 -14.91 3.92
N LEU A 136 -1.76 -13.88 3.24
CA LEU A 136 -0.60 -13.15 3.77
C LEU A 136 -0.99 -12.19 4.90
N VAL A 137 -2.18 -11.60 4.87
CA VAL A 137 -2.69 -10.80 6.00
C VAL A 137 -2.79 -11.66 7.26
N GLU A 138 -3.37 -12.86 7.16
CA GLU A 138 -3.50 -13.80 8.28
C GLU A 138 -2.12 -14.21 8.83
N ARG A 139 -1.20 -14.55 7.94
CA ARG A 139 0.19 -14.91 8.32
C ARG A 139 0.91 -13.73 8.96
N PHE A 140 0.79 -12.53 8.39
CA PHE A 140 1.42 -11.31 8.91
C PHE A 140 0.93 -10.97 10.31
N LEU A 141 -0.37 -10.94 10.56
CA LEU A 141 -0.93 -10.62 11.88
C LEU A 141 -0.53 -11.64 12.96
N ASN A 142 -0.43 -12.92 12.59
CA ASN A 142 0.04 -13.96 13.50
C ASN A 142 1.53 -13.84 13.78
N TRP A 143 2.34 -13.54 12.77
CA TRP A 143 3.78 -13.33 12.90
C TRP A 143 4.08 -12.05 13.71
N GLU A 144 3.45 -10.93 13.39
CA GLU A 144 3.64 -9.63 14.05
C GLU A 144 3.45 -9.74 15.57
N ARG A 145 2.36 -10.36 16.01
CA ARG A 145 2.05 -10.54 17.42
C ARG A 145 3.15 -11.30 18.19
N LYS A 146 3.86 -12.20 17.53
CA LYS A 146 4.89 -13.05 18.16
C LYS A 146 6.27 -12.39 18.16
N HIS A 147 6.60 -11.62 17.13
CA HIS A 147 7.96 -11.20 16.84
C HIS A 147 8.22 -9.72 17.08
N ILE A 148 7.20 -8.85 16.98
CA ILE A 148 7.41 -7.42 17.09
C ILE A 148 6.99 -6.88 18.46
N LEU A 149 7.81 -5.98 19.02
CA LEU A 149 7.48 -5.30 20.27
C LEU A 149 6.20 -4.43 20.11
N PRO A 150 5.28 -4.45 21.10
CA PRO A 150 4.00 -3.71 20.99
C PRO A 150 4.16 -2.21 20.76
N ASN A 151 5.22 -1.59 21.31
CA ASN A 151 5.49 -0.15 21.21
C ASN A 151 6.12 0.27 19.88
N PHE A 152 6.51 -0.66 19.00
CA PHE A 152 7.03 -0.33 17.69
C PHE A 152 5.92 0.20 16.78
N LYS A 153 6.02 1.45 16.32
CA LYS A 153 4.90 2.22 15.74
C LYS A 153 4.81 2.23 14.21
N TYR A 154 5.85 1.80 13.50
CA TYR A 154 5.89 1.89 12.03
C TYR A 154 5.25 0.66 11.39
N ASP A 155 4.13 0.85 10.69
CA ASP A 155 3.32 -0.21 10.10
C ASP A 155 3.98 -0.85 8.86
N ASP A 156 4.52 -0.02 7.96
CA ASP A 156 5.21 -0.47 6.76
C ASP A 156 6.48 -1.26 7.09
N THR A 157 7.22 -0.83 8.11
CA THR A 157 8.40 -1.55 8.58
C THR A 157 8.04 -2.92 9.17
N ARG A 158 6.92 -3.04 9.91
CA ARG A 158 6.42 -4.34 10.40
C ARG A 158 6.16 -5.31 9.25
N ILE A 159 5.50 -4.83 8.19
CA ILE A 159 5.21 -5.64 7.01
C ILE A 159 6.50 -5.97 6.26
N ALA A 160 7.41 -5.01 6.10
CA ALA A 160 8.70 -5.23 5.47
C ALA A 160 9.51 -6.33 6.17
N MET A 161 9.59 -6.29 7.51
CA MET A 161 10.26 -7.32 8.31
C MET A 161 9.64 -8.70 8.10
N PHE A 162 8.31 -8.80 8.13
CA PHE A 162 7.61 -10.04 7.84
C PHE A 162 7.94 -10.59 6.44
N LEU A 163 7.92 -9.74 5.43
CA LEU A 163 8.21 -10.13 4.05
C LEU A 163 9.65 -10.63 3.90
N VAL A 164 10.61 -9.91 4.47
CA VAL A 164 12.03 -10.29 4.40
C VAL A 164 12.31 -11.61 5.12
N GLU A 165 11.81 -11.79 6.34
CA GLU A 165 12.01 -13.03 7.09
C GLU A 165 11.41 -14.25 6.36
N ASN A 166 10.28 -14.06 5.69
CA ASN A 166 9.64 -15.11 4.92
C ASN A 166 10.14 -15.20 3.46
N LYS A 167 11.15 -14.40 3.07
CA LYS A 167 11.73 -14.35 1.70
C LYS A 167 10.67 -14.07 0.63
N ILE A 168 9.73 -13.18 0.92
CA ILE A 168 8.64 -12.79 0.03
C ILE A 168 8.97 -11.42 -0.58
N ASN A 169 9.13 -11.35 -1.89
CA ASN A 169 9.27 -10.08 -2.59
C ASN A 169 7.92 -9.43 -2.81
N SER A 170 7.84 -8.11 -2.66
CA SER A 170 6.70 -7.34 -3.12
C SER A 170 6.86 -6.95 -4.59
N MET A 171 5.75 -6.89 -5.32
CA MET A 171 5.70 -6.41 -6.69
C MET A 171 5.13 -4.99 -6.71
N CYS A 172 5.82 -4.06 -7.35
CA CYS A 172 5.37 -2.68 -7.49
C CYS A 172 4.99 -2.41 -8.94
N PRO A 173 3.73 -2.03 -9.23
CA PRO A 173 3.33 -1.61 -10.57
C PRO A 173 4.01 -0.30 -10.97
N MET A 174 4.41 -0.19 -12.24
CA MET A 174 5.04 0.99 -12.81
C MET A 174 4.28 1.47 -14.05
N PRO A 175 3.80 2.71 -14.08
CA PRO A 175 3.89 3.73 -13.01
C PRO A 175 3.18 3.31 -11.71
N SER A 176 3.57 3.91 -10.58
CA SER A 176 2.89 3.74 -9.29
C SER A 176 1.41 4.09 -9.42
N LEU A 177 0.53 3.32 -8.77
CA LEU A 177 -0.91 3.61 -8.80
C LEU A 177 -1.33 4.70 -7.81
N VAL A 178 -0.43 4.98 -6.87
CA VAL A 178 -0.62 5.94 -5.79
C VAL A 178 0.59 6.87 -5.74
N ASP A 179 0.35 8.15 -5.49
CA ASP A 179 1.37 9.12 -5.14
C ASP A 179 1.08 9.74 -3.77
N HIS A 180 2.07 10.26 -3.12
CA HIS A 180 1.92 10.94 -1.84
C HIS A 180 1.48 12.39 -2.07
N GLU A 181 0.47 12.88 -1.33
CA GLU A 181 0.09 14.29 -1.39
C GLU A 181 1.15 15.14 -0.67
N GLY A 182 1.95 15.84 -1.47
CA GLY A 182 3.11 16.58 -0.95
C GLY A 182 2.77 17.75 -0.03
N ALA A 183 1.53 18.26 -0.11
CA ALA A 183 1.03 19.36 0.73
C ALA A 183 0.40 18.87 2.02
N ALA A 184 0.08 17.58 2.15
CA ALA A 184 -0.59 17.04 3.33
C ALA A 184 0.32 17.11 4.58
N THR A 185 -0.30 17.45 5.72
CA THR A 185 0.38 17.48 7.02
C THR A 185 0.81 16.08 7.45
N SER A 186 2.09 15.89 7.74
CA SER A 186 2.60 14.60 8.22
C SER A 186 2.23 14.35 9.68
N THR A 187 1.65 13.19 9.97
CA THR A 187 1.37 12.76 11.35
C THR A 187 2.64 12.39 12.13
N LEU A 188 3.76 12.18 11.44
CA LEU A 188 5.07 11.84 12.02
C LEU A 188 6.04 13.03 12.06
N GLY A 189 5.57 14.24 11.70
CA GLY A 189 6.41 15.46 11.70
C GLY A 189 7.43 15.54 10.56
N HIS A 190 7.35 14.66 9.55
CA HIS A 190 8.25 14.69 8.41
C HIS A 190 7.77 15.65 7.31
N SER A 191 8.70 16.22 6.54
CA SER A 191 8.34 16.95 5.31
C SER A 191 7.91 15.97 4.22
N ASN A 192 6.70 16.13 3.70
CA ASN A 192 6.15 15.30 2.63
C ASN A 192 6.61 15.74 1.23
N LYS A 193 7.23 16.93 1.10
CA LYS A 193 7.63 17.53 -0.20
C LYS A 193 8.50 16.60 -1.06
N ASN A 194 9.37 15.80 -0.44
CA ASN A 194 10.30 14.90 -1.13
C ASN A 194 9.82 13.43 -1.19
N ARG A 195 8.59 13.16 -0.75
CA ARG A 195 8.02 11.83 -0.68
C ARG A 195 7.07 11.54 -1.84
N ARG A 196 7.46 11.93 -3.06
CA ARG A 196 6.68 11.66 -4.27
C ARG A 196 7.10 10.34 -4.89
N ALA A 197 6.15 9.66 -5.52
CA ALA A 197 6.48 8.49 -6.32
C ALA A 197 7.42 8.89 -7.46
N ARG A 198 8.42 8.05 -7.76
CA ARG A 198 9.39 8.33 -8.82
C ARG A 198 8.79 8.29 -10.22
N TRP A 199 7.71 7.57 -10.35
CA TRP A 199 6.92 7.53 -11.59
C TRP A 199 5.45 7.38 -11.25
N PHE A 200 4.70 8.47 -11.36
CA PHE A 200 3.26 8.55 -11.23
C PHE A 200 2.71 9.50 -12.30
N GLU A 201 1.63 9.14 -12.95
CA GLU A 201 1.05 9.89 -14.08
C GLU A 201 -0.44 10.18 -13.82
N LYS A 202 -0.69 11.30 -13.14
CA LYS A 202 -2.01 11.68 -12.60
C LYS A 202 -3.14 11.64 -13.63
N ASP A 203 -2.86 12.10 -14.87
CA ASP A 203 -3.88 12.33 -15.90
C ASP A 203 -3.96 11.20 -16.93
N LYS A 204 -3.13 10.16 -16.80
CA LYS A 204 -3.12 9.01 -17.71
C LYS A 204 -4.23 8.03 -17.38
N ASN A 205 -4.73 7.35 -18.42
CA ASN A 205 -5.58 6.18 -18.24
C ASN A 205 -4.71 4.94 -17.98
N TYR A 206 -4.74 4.44 -16.77
CA TYR A 206 -3.90 3.31 -16.37
C TYR A 206 -4.37 1.98 -16.96
N LEU A 207 -5.55 1.92 -17.58
CA LEU A 207 -6.01 0.74 -18.31
C LEU A 207 -5.32 0.56 -19.67
N ASP A 208 -4.67 1.61 -20.16
CA ASP A 208 -3.91 1.53 -21.43
C ASP A 208 -2.59 0.78 -21.27
N TYR A 209 -2.16 0.49 -20.05
CA TYR A 209 -0.94 -0.27 -19.77
C TYR A 209 -1.16 -1.76 -19.79
N ASN A 210 -0.20 -2.48 -20.37
CA ASN A 210 -0.21 -3.95 -20.37
C ASN A 210 0.33 -4.53 -19.05
N TRP A 211 -0.54 -4.64 -18.05
CA TRP A 211 -0.20 -5.20 -16.74
C TRP A 211 0.09 -6.71 -16.77
N SER A 212 -0.31 -7.44 -17.83
CA SER A 212 -0.04 -8.86 -17.97
C SER A 212 1.40 -9.17 -18.39
N ASN A 213 2.15 -8.17 -18.87
CA ASN A 213 3.58 -8.31 -19.14
C ASN A 213 4.35 -8.42 -17.80
N LYS A 214 4.75 -9.64 -17.46
CA LYS A 214 5.44 -9.96 -16.20
C LYS A 214 6.94 -9.65 -16.17
N LYS A 215 7.48 -8.98 -17.21
CA LYS A 215 8.86 -8.49 -17.17
C LYS A 215 9.03 -7.48 -16.02
N PHE A 216 10.04 -7.68 -15.21
CA PHE A 216 10.32 -6.81 -14.05
C PHE A 216 11.81 -6.50 -13.90
N LEU A 217 12.10 -5.43 -13.16
CA LEU A 217 13.43 -5.15 -12.62
C LEU A 217 13.48 -5.58 -11.15
N GLN A 218 14.60 -6.17 -10.75
CA GLN A 218 14.85 -6.54 -9.36
C GLN A 218 15.55 -5.39 -8.64
N ALA A 219 14.92 -4.84 -7.60
CA ALA A 219 15.57 -3.87 -6.74
C ALA A 219 16.65 -4.53 -5.86
N PRO A 220 17.75 -3.83 -5.58
CA PRO A 220 18.71 -4.31 -4.60
C PRO A 220 18.07 -4.33 -3.20
N LEU A 221 18.56 -5.21 -2.34
CA LEU A 221 18.19 -5.23 -0.92
C LEU A 221 18.64 -3.92 -0.27
N GLY A 222 17.72 -3.16 0.32
CA GLY A 222 17.96 -1.83 0.88
C GLY A 222 17.81 -1.74 2.39
N LEU A 223 17.15 -2.71 3.04
CA LEU A 223 17.07 -2.76 4.49
C LEU A 223 18.45 -3.09 5.07
N LYS A 224 18.96 -2.20 5.89
CA LYS A 224 20.15 -2.46 6.69
C LYS A 224 19.80 -3.51 7.74
N LYS A 225 20.68 -4.48 7.93
CA LYS A 225 20.58 -5.57 8.93
C LYS A 225 20.29 -5.03 10.35
N ASP A 226 20.79 -3.82 10.64
CA ASP A 226 20.64 -3.13 11.94
C ASP A 226 19.19 -2.80 12.33
N TYR A 227 18.24 -2.80 11.37
CA TYR A 227 16.82 -2.58 11.68
C TYR A 227 16.20 -3.76 12.44
N TYR A 228 16.71 -4.97 12.24
CA TYR A 228 16.18 -6.19 12.89
C TYR A 228 16.60 -6.30 14.36
N ASP A 229 17.80 -5.82 14.70
CA ASP A 229 18.37 -6.04 16.04
C ASP A 229 17.71 -5.16 17.13
N TYR A 230 16.97 -4.14 16.74
CA TYR A 230 16.35 -3.19 17.69
C TYR A 230 14.87 -3.46 18.00
N TYR A 231 14.16 -4.29 17.23
CA TYR A 231 12.68 -4.31 17.26
C TYR A 231 12.05 -5.71 17.36
N VAL A 232 12.84 -6.75 17.33
CA VAL A 232 12.34 -8.15 17.43
C VAL A 232 12.43 -8.61 18.88
N LYS A 233 11.38 -9.34 19.33
CA LYS A 233 11.33 -9.99 20.65
C LYS A 233 12.34 -11.10 20.74
#